data_afc8099a2b66f85fb2ad0589cabe630e
#
_entry.id   afc8099a2b66f85fb2ad0589cabe630e
#
_cell.length_a   1.000
_cell.length_b   1.000
_cell.length_c   1.000
_cell.angle_alpha   90.00
_cell.angle_beta   90.00
_cell.angle_gamma   90.00
#
_symmetry.space_group_name_H-M   'P 1'
#
loop_
_entity.id
_entity.type
_entity.pdbx_description
1 polymer ?
#
loop_
_entity_poly.entity_id
_entity_poly.type
_entity_poly.pdbx_seq_one_letter_code
_entity_poly.pdbx_strand_id
1 'polypeptide(L)'
;MKLKPLVILGLVFLSIFNCKSAQEPLLQFQTTAPIDFSEPYYNSWVAGIEGGGAGINVFLPTTKPSKIIIDSLHFRGEKSAVETRDQLIIGRFKYTTTRKKDIIFSSDRRAEYGNTLPTQIDASPFSLSQNECVISYLVNNKRLYYKISNLKKGGSIAYPSAPPKKP
;
A
#
# COMPACT_ATOMS: atom_id res chain seq x y z
N MET A 1 -27.07 9.21 59.95
CA MET A 1 -25.94 8.90 59.03
C MET A 1 -26.50 8.38 57.72
N LYS A 2 -26.72 9.27 56.69
CA LYS A 2 -27.28 8.92 55.38
C LYS A 2 -26.35 9.36 54.24
N LEU A 3 -25.00 9.13 54.38
CA LEU A 3 -24.00 9.58 53.42
C LEU A 3 -23.58 8.49 52.41
N LYS A 4 -24.04 7.26 52.57
CA LYS A 4 -23.59 6.11 51.77
C LYS A 4 -24.07 6.11 50.29
N PRO A 5 -25.29 6.54 49.90
CA PRO A 5 -25.69 6.48 48.49
C PRO A 5 -25.01 7.57 47.65
N LEU A 6 -24.66 8.70 48.21
CA LEU A 6 -24.03 9.81 47.47
C LEU A 6 -22.58 9.48 47.05
N VAL A 7 -21.84 8.76 47.93
CA VAL A 7 -20.45 8.34 47.64
C VAL A 7 -20.44 7.26 46.54
N ILE A 8 -21.38 6.35 46.53
CA ILE A 8 -21.50 5.31 45.51
C ILE A 8 -21.83 5.91 44.14
N LEU A 9 -22.72 6.91 44.10
CA LEU A 9 -23.08 7.60 42.87
C LEU A 9 -21.88 8.37 42.27
N GLY A 10 -21.03 8.97 43.12
CA GLY A 10 -19.83 9.66 42.72
C GLY A 10 -18.76 8.70 42.13
N LEU A 11 -18.63 7.47 42.68
CA LEU A 11 -17.69 6.48 42.19
C LEU A 11 -18.05 5.88 40.81
N VAL A 12 -19.36 5.73 40.53
CA VAL A 12 -19.84 5.26 39.23
C VAL A 12 -19.63 6.30 38.13
N PHE A 13 -19.69 7.60 38.47
CA PHE A 13 -19.49 8.67 37.48
C PHE A 13 -18.04 8.85 37.06
N LEU A 14 -17.04 8.44 37.87
CA LEU A 14 -15.63 8.51 37.52
C LEU A 14 -15.17 7.41 36.56
N SER A 15 -15.92 6.33 36.37
CA SER A 15 -15.53 5.20 35.52
C SER A 15 -15.87 5.37 34.02
N ILE A 16 -16.61 6.39 33.63
CA ILE A 16 -17.06 6.58 32.24
C ILE A 16 -16.13 7.50 31.41
N PHE A 17 -15.07 8.08 31.98
CA PHE A 17 -14.17 8.98 31.25
C PHE A 17 -12.91 8.31 30.70
N ASN A 18 -12.81 6.99 30.69
CA ASN A 18 -11.67 6.29 30.12
C ASN A 18 -11.88 5.90 28.65
N CYS A 19 -12.54 6.71 27.82
CA CYS A 19 -12.38 6.63 26.38
C CYS A 19 -11.02 7.24 26.00
N LYS A 20 -9.96 6.46 26.07
CA LYS A 20 -8.78 6.72 25.26
C LYS A 20 -9.20 6.55 23.81
N SER A 21 -9.56 7.65 23.14
CA SER A 21 -9.48 7.73 21.69
C SER A 21 -8.09 7.25 21.30
N ALA A 22 -7.98 6.11 20.66
CA ALA A 22 -6.75 5.70 20.00
C ALA A 22 -6.50 6.77 18.93
N GLN A 23 -5.71 7.79 19.28
CA GLN A 23 -5.17 8.71 18.31
C GLN A 23 -4.38 7.84 17.33
N GLU A 24 -4.88 7.75 16.10
CA GLU A 24 -4.05 7.20 15.02
C GLU A 24 -2.73 7.94 15.06
N PRO A 25 -1.60 7.22 15.10
CA PRO A 25 -0.29 7.87 15.15
C PRO A 25 -0.22 8.78 13.93
N LEU A 26 -0.08 10.08 14.16
CA LEU A 26 0.16 11.07 13.10
C LEU A 26 1.33 10.55 12.27
N LEU A 27 1.06 10.15 11.03
CA LEU A 27 2.04 9.63 10.10
C LEU A 27 2.98 10.77 9.71
N GLN A 28 4.06 10.93 10.49
CA GLN A 28 5.04 11.99 10.27
C GLN A 28 6.08 11.55 9.26
N PHE A 29 6.28 12.37 8.24
CA PHE A 29 7.36 12.18 7.29
C PHE A 29 8.68 12.66 7.89
N GLN A 30 9.73 11.89 7.65
CA GLN A 30 11.08 12.32 7.92
C GLN A 30 11.51 13.36 6.89
N THR A 31 12.23 14.38 7.33
CA THR A 31 12.77 15.45 6.46
C THR A 31 14.03 15.02 5.74
N THR A 32 14.78 14.08 6.31
CA THR A 32 16.03 13.58 5.76
C THR A 32 15.80 12.23 5.10
N ALA A 33 16.28 12.08 3.88
CA ALA A 33 16.23 10.80 3.17
C ALA A 33 17.05 9.74 3.91
N PRO A 34 16.49 8.53 4.15
CA PRO A 34 17.23 7.45 4.79
C PRO A 34 18.31 6.86 3.87
N ILE A 35 18.16 7.03 2.59
CA ILE A 35 19.02 6.51 1.51
C ILE A 35 19.16 7.59 0.46
N ASP A 36 20.33 7.70 -0.17
CA ASP A 36 20.54 8.60 -1.29
C ASP A 36 19.94 8.00 -2.57
N PHE A 37 18.82 8.55 -3.00
CA PHE A 37 18.18 8.17 -4.26
C PHE A 37 18.78 8.94 -5.42
N SER A 38 18.97 8.26 -6.58
CA SER A 38 19.40 8.90 -7.82
C SER A 38 18.19 9.55 -8.51
N GLU A 39 17.70 8.97 -9.59
CA GLU A 39 16.56 9.49 -10.36
C GLU A 39 15.35 8.55 -10.23
N PRO A 40 14.47 8.75 -9.24
CA PRO A 40 13.28 7.93 -9.08
C PRO A 40 12.33 8.07 -10.27
N TYR A 41 11.78 6.94 -10.74
CA TYR A 41 10.85 6.93 -11.87
C TYR A 41 9.82 5.82 -11.75
N TYR A 42 8.80 5.87 -12.58
CA TYR A 42 7.80 4.81 -12.68
C TYR A 42 7.43 4.52 -14.13
N ASN A 43 7.12 3.25 -14.41
CA ASN A 43 6.65 2.79 -15.70
C ASN A 43 5.29 2.13 -15.57
N SER A 44 4.37 2.40 -16.49
CA SER A 44 3.15 1.62 -16.62
C SER A 44 3.42 0.37 -17.49
N TRP A 45 2.67 -0.69 -17.24
CA TRP A 45 2.73 -1.90 -18.04
C TRP A 45 1.33 -2.45 -18.28
N VAL A 46 1.17 -3.14 -19.39
CA VAL A 46 -0.06 -3.86 -19.77
C VAL A 46 0.35 -5.24 -20.24
N ALA A 47 -0.34 -6.26 -19.75
CA ALA A 47 -0.13 -7.63 -20.21
C ALA A 47 -0.69 -7.80 -21.61
N GLY A 48 0.03 -8.51 -22.46
CA GLY A 48 -0.39 -8.82 -23.84
C GLY A 48 -1.42 -9.93 -23.94
N ILE A 49 -1.82 -10.56 -22.83
CA ILE A 49 -2.82 -11.62 -22.77
C ILE A 49 -4.08 -11.12 -22.09
N GLU A 50 -5.23 -11.60 -22.54
CA GLU A 50 -6.52 -11.28 -21.91
C GLU A 50 -6.52 -11.75 -20.45
N GLY A 51 -6.97 -10.88 -19.54
CA GLY A 51 -6.96 -11.16 -18.10
C GLY A 51 -5.60 -11.00 -17.40
N GLY A 52 -4.51 -10.74 -18.13
CA GLY A 52 -3.16 -10.56 -17.55
C GLY A 52 -3.02 -9.29 -16.72
N GLY A 53 -3.93 -8.32 -16.94
CA GLY A 53 -3.99 -7.08 -16.15
C GLY A 53 -3.03 -6.01 -16.64
N ALA A 54 -2.97 -4.95 -15.85
CA ALA A 54 -2.08 -3.80 -16.03
C ALA A 54 -1.53 -3.36 -14.68
N GLY A 55 -0.55 -2.49 -14.69
CA GLY A 55 0.00 -2.00 -13.44
C GLY A 55 1.03 -0.90 -13.61
N ILE A 56 1.64 -0.54 -12.51
CA ILE A 56 2.77 0.39 -12.45
C ILE A 56 3.89 -0.25 -11.66
N ASN A 57 5.09 -0.11 -12.15
CA ASN A 57 6.30 -0.40 -11.39
C ASN A 57 6.98 0.93 -11.06
N VAL A 58 7.27 1.14 -9.78
CA VAL A 58 8.05 2.27 -9.29
C VAL A 58 9.46 1.80 -9.02
N PHE A 59 10.43 2.56 -9.52
CA PHE A 59 11.85 2.26 -9.42
C PHE A 59 12.55 3.38 -8.66
N LEU A 60 13.25 3.02 -7.62
CA LEU A 60 14.02 3.93 -6.78
C LEU A 60 15.50 3.50 -6.83
N PRO A 61 16.27 3.99 -7.83
CA PRO A 61 17.71 3.74 -7.88
C PRO A 61 18.40 4.45 -6.72
N THR A 62 19.38 3.78 -6.11
CA THR A 62 20.19 4.33 -5.02
C THR A 62 21.63 4.55 -5.49
N THR A 63 22.28 5.58 -4.99
CA THR A 63 23.68 5.89 -5.35
C THR A 63 24.67 4.95 -4.69
N LYS A 64 24.28 4.37 -3.53
CA LYS A 64 25.12 3.47 -2.73
C LYS A 64 24.28 2.34 -2.13
N PRO A 65 24.89 1.18 -1.89
CA PRO A 65 24.23 0.13 -1.11
C PRO A 65 23.83 0.66 0.27
N SER A 66 22.62 0.35 0.70
CA SER A 66 22.10 0.75 2.01
C SER A 66 21.90 -0.44 2.94
N LYS A 67 22.20 -0.24 4.22
CA LYS A 67 21.85 -1.19 5.29
C LYS A 67 20.41 -1.03 5.77
N ILE A 68 19.73 0.04 5.35
CA ILE A 68 18.35 0.31 5.74
C ILE A 68 17.42 -0.56 4.92
N ILE A 69 16.58 -1.31 5.61
CA ILE A 69 15.58 -2.19 5.00
C ILE A 69 14.32 -1.37 4.76
N ILE A 70 13.96 -1.21 3.49
CA ILE A 70 12.67 -0.64 3.10
C ILE A 70 11.63 -1.74 3.22
N ASP A 71 10.57 -1.46 3.96
CA ASP A 71 9.48 -2.39 4.24
C ASP A 71 8.40 -2.35 3.15
N SER A 72 7.96 -1.16 2.80
CA SER A 72 6.93 -0.99 1.78
C SER A 72 7.05 0.33 1.03
N LEU A 73 6.38 0.37 -0.12
CA LEU A 73 6.26 1.55 -0.95
C LEU A 73 4.78 1.87 -1.16
N HIS A 74 4.44 3.14 -1.03
CA HIS A 74 3.09 3.67 -1.21
C HIS A 74 3.08 4.59 -2.43
N PHE A 75 2.15 4.35 -3.34
CA PHE A 75 2.03 5.13 -4.57
C PHE A 75 0.57 5.14 -5.03
N ARG A 76 0.04 6.33 -5.35
CA ARG A 76 -1.32 6.53 -5.87
C ARG A 76 -2.42 5.82 -5.09
N GLY A 77 -2.36 5.87 -3.76
CA GLY A 77 -3.38 5.29 -2.89
C GLY A 77 -3.23 3.80 -2.61
N GLU A 78 -2.23 3.15 -3.17
CA GLU A 78 -1.94 1.73 -2.96
C GLU A 78 -0.63 1.53 -2.19
N LYS A 79 -0.52 0.38 -1.53
CA LYS A 79 0.69 -0.07 -0.83
C LYS A 79 1.22 -1.34 -1.50
N SER A 80 2.51 -1.43 -1.66
CA SER A 80 3.20 -2.61 -2.18
C SER A 80 4.39 -2.97 -1.31
N ALA A 81 4.67 -4.25 -1.14
CA ALA A 81 5.97 -4.70 -0.68
C ALA A 81 7.05 -4.30 -1.70
N VAL A 82 8.29 -4.19 -1.26
CA VAL A 82 9.41 -3.84 -2.13
C VAL A 82 10.30 -5.03 -2.40
N GLU A 83 10.86 -5.05 -3.60
CA GLU A 83 11.92 -5.94 -4.03
C GLU A 83 13.20 -5.11 -4.14
N THR A 84 14.27 -5.52 -3.47
CA THR A 84 15.56 -4.86 -3.56
C THR A 84 16.50 -5.73 -4.37
N ARG A 85 17.08 -5.15 -5.43
CA ARG A 85 18.10 -5.78 -6.28
C ARG A 85 19.28 -4.83 -6.40
N ASP A 86 20.41 -5.20 -5.85
CA ASP A 86 21.62 -4.36 -5.82
C ASP A 86 21.32 -2.94 -5.30
N GLN A 87 21.40 -1.96 -6.19
CA GLN A 87 21.14 -0.54 -5.91
C GLN A 87 19.78 -0.07 -6.46
N LEU A 88 18.80 -0.98 -6.60
CA LEU A 88 17.49 -0.68 -7.12
C LEU A 88 16.40 -1.23 -6.21
N ILE A 89 15.52 -0.37 -5.75
CA ILE A 89 14.35 -0.72 -4.98
C ILE A 89 13.14 -0.64 -5.92
N ILE A 90 12.32 -1.69 -5.97
CA ILE A 90 11.21 -1.82 -6.90
C ILE A 90 9.92 -2.04 -6.12
N GLY A 91 8.93 -1.19 -6.33
CA GLY A 91 7.54 -1.42 -5.89
C GLY A 91 6.67 -1.79 -7.08
N ARG A 92 5.91 -2.88 -6.96
CA ARG A 92 5.05 -3.39 -8.04
C ARG A 92 3.59 -3.23 -7.65
N PHE A 93 2.88 -2.41 -8.39
CA PHE A 93 1.46 -2.15 -8.22
C PHE A 93 0.70 -2.79 -9.39
N LYS A 94 -0.17 -3.73 -9.10
CA LYS A 94 -0.95 -4.43 -10.11
C LYS A 94 -2.40 -3.96 -10.04
N TYR A 95 -2.85 -3.27 -11.06
CA TYR A 95 -4.27 -3.00 -11.21
C TYR A 95 -4.98 -4.27 -11.63
N THR A 96 -5.80 -4.78 -10.75
CA THR A 96 -6.76 -5.77 -11.16
C THR A 96 -7.75 -5.04 -12.05
N THR A 97 -7.61 -5.19 -13.37
CA THR A 97 -8.71 -4.87 -14.28
C THR A 97 -9.82 -5.83 -13.90
N THR A 98 -10.61 -5.42 -12.95
CA THR A 98 -11.89 -6.06 -12.70
C THR A 98 -12.75 -5.67 -13.91
N ARG A 99 -12.61 -6.35 -15.05
CA ARG A 99 -13.84 -6.69 -15.75
C ARG A 99 -14.69 -7.27 -14.65
N LYS A 100 -15.79 -6.59 -14.32
CA LYS A 100 -16.78 -7.12 -13.41
C LYS A 100 -17.06 -8.54 -13.92
N LYS A 101 -16.43 -9.55 -13.31
CA LYS A 101 -16.91 -10.90 -13.44
C LYS A 101 -18.32 -10.74 -12.90
N ASP A 102 -19.32 -10.90 -13.75
CA ASP A 102 -20.69 -10.75 -13.32
C ASP A 102 -20.85 -11.62 -12.09
N ILE A 103 -21.08 -10.96 -10.95
CA ILE A 103 -21.36 -11.66 -9.72
C ILE A 103 -22.73 -12.27 -9.94
N ILE A 104 -22.78 -13.56 -10.10
CA ILE A 104 -24.01 -14.30 -10.31
C ILE A 104 -24.73 -14.33 -8.97
N PHE A 105 -25.81 -13.58 -8.85
CA PHE A 105 -26.74 -13.71 -7.74
C PHE A 105 -27.80 -14.74 -8.14
N SER A 106 -27.81 -15.88 -7.49
CA SER A 106 -28.75 -16.95 -7.77
C SER A 106 -29.28 -17.53 -6.46
N SER A 107 -30.52 -17.97 -6.46
CA SER A 107 -31.06 -18.78 -5.37
C SER A 107 -30.47 -20.19 -5.33
N ASP A 108 -29.76 -20.61 -6.38
CA ASP A 108 -29.01 -21.87 -6.44
C ASP A 108 -27.57 -21.63 -5.99
N ARG A 109 -27.17 -22.23 -4.88
CA ARG A 109 -25.82 -22.17 -4.32
C ARG A 109 -24.73 -22.63 -5.30
N ARG A 110 -25.05 -23.50 -6.25
CA ARG A 110 -24.09 -24.00 -7.24
C ARG A 110 -23.72 -22.94 -8.26
N ALA A 111 -24.64 -22.04 -8.59
CA ALA A 111 -24.40 -20.95 -9.53
C ALA A 111 -23.47 -19.88 -8.93
N GLU A 112 -23.43 -19.73 -7.60
CA GLU A 112 -22.58 -18.78 -6.90
C GLU A 112 -21.19 -19.33 -6.56
N TYR A 113 -20.96 -20.62 -6.74
CA TYR A 113 -19.71 -21.29 -6.33
C TYR A 113 -18.44 -20.77 -7.03
N GLY A 114 -18.59 -20.06 -8.13
CA GLY A 114 -17.48 -19.42 -8.87
C GLY A 114 -17.19 -17.97 -8.49
N ASN A 115 -17.96 -17.39 -7.56
CA ASN A 115 -17.75 -16.02 -7.13
C ASN A 115 -16.48 -15.96 -6.25
N THR A 116 -15.51 -15.17 -6.67
CA THR A 116 -14.32 -14.88 -5.85
C THR A 116 -14.52 -13.56 -5.14
N LEU A 117 -14.16 -13.53 -3.84
CA LEU A 117 -14.14 -12.29 -3.08
C LEU A 117 -13.23 -11.26 -3.77
N PRO A 118 -13.62 -9.98 -3.78
CA PRO A 118 -12.74 -8.92 -4.29
C PRO A 118 -11.40 -8.99 -3.57
N THR A 119 -10.31 -8.97 -4.33
CA THR A 119 -8.97 -8.88 -3.74
C THR A 119 -8.90 -7.55 -2.98
N GLN A 120 -8.68 -7.63 -1.67
CA GLN A 120 -8.49 -6.43 -0.86
C GLN A 120 -7.16 -5.79 -1.29
N ILE A 121 -7.24 -4.61 -1.88
CA ILE A 121 -6.06 -3.81 -2.19
C ILE A 121 -5.63 -3.18 -0.87
N ASP A 122 -4.37 -3.38 -0.49
CA ASP A 122 -3.78 -2.70 0.66
C ASP A 122 -3.77 -1.18 0.40
N ALA A 123 -4.78 -0.51 0.93
CA ALA A 123 -4.92 0.92 0.77
C ALA A 123 -3.77 1.65 1.49
N SER A 124 -3.24 2.68 0.83
CA SER A 124 -2.26 3.57 1.42
C SER A 124 -2.96 4.62 2.29
N PRO A 125 -2.48 4.89 3.50
CA PRO A 125 -3.04 5.95 4.35
C PRO A 125 -2.62 7.36 3.90
N PHE A 126 -1.78 7.48 2.86
CA PHE A 126 -1.21 8.75 2.41
C PHE A 126 -1.97 9.30 1.21
N SER A 127 -2.33 10.59 1.29
CA SER A 127 -2.79 11.37 0.13
C SER A 127 -1.57 11.84 -0.65
N LEU A 128 -1.32 11.25 -1.82
CA LEU A 128 -0.14 11.49 -2.65
C LEU A 128 -0.55 12.03 -4.02
N SER A 129 0.25 12.94 -4.55
CA SER A 129 0.14 13.37 -5.94
C SER A 129 0.57 12.26 -6.90
N GLN A 130 0.28 12.42 -8.19
CA GLN A 130 0.53 11.37 -9.19
C GLN A 130 2.02 11.02 -9.39
N ASN A 131 2.92 11.92 -9.00
CA ASN A 131 4.38 11.81 -9.10
C ASN A 131 5.08 11.76 -7.74
N GLU A 132 4.35 11.41 -6.68
CA GLU A 132 4.88 11.26 -5.33
C GLU A 132 4.75 9.81 -4.88
N CYS A 133 5.72 9.34 -4.12
CA CYS A 133 5.62 8.08 -3.39
C CYS A 133 6.12 8.23 -1.96
N VAL A 134 5.74 7.30 -1.10
CA VAL A 134 6.24 7.21 0.27
C VAL A 134 6.86 5.85 0.46
N ILE A 135 8.04 5.82 1.03
CA ILE A 135 8.66 4.59 1.53
C ILE A 135 8.45 4.47 3.03
N SER A 136 8.19 3.26 3.49
CA SER A 136 8.30 2.92 4.92
C SER A 136 9.54 2.08 5.17
N TYR A 137 10.20 2.32 6.28
CA TYR A 137 11.42 1.64 6.67
C TYR A 137 11.54 1.53 8.19
N LEU A 138 12.34 0.58 8.66
CA LEU A 138 12.51 0.30 10.07
C LEU A 138 13.88 0.79 10.56
N VAL A 139 13.87 1.58 11.65
CA VAL A 139 15.05 1.97 12.41
C VAL A 139 14.79 1.69 13.88
N ASN A 140 15.62 0.89 14.51
CA ASN A 140 15.46 0.51 15.91
C ASN A 140 14.04 0.02 16.24
N ASN A 141 13.49 -0.82 15.41
CA ASN A 141 12.14 -1.40 15.52
C ASN A 141 11.00 -0.36 15.43
N LYS A 142 11.28 0.88 15.03
CA LYS A 142 10.31 1.94 14.81
C LYS A 142 10.12 2.14 13.31
N ARG A 143 8.85 2.13 12.84
CA ARG A 143 8.52 2.41 11.44
C ARG A 143 8.53 3.91 11.20
N LEU A 144 9.31 4.32 10.21
CA LEU A 144 9.45 5.69 9.76
C LEU A 144 9.02 5.79 8.30
N TYR A 145 8.65 7.00 7.89
CA TYR A 145 8.16 7.28 6.54
C TYR A 145 8.94 8.42 5.93
N TYR A 146 9.29 8.28 4.66
CA TYR A 146 9.93 9.33 3.89
C TYR A 146 9.21 9.51 2.55
N LYS A 147 8.87 10.76 2.21
CA LYS A 147 8.19 11.12 0.98
C LYS A 147 9.20 11.48 -0.09
N ILE A 148 9.07 10.86 -1.25
CA ILE A 148 9.85 11.12 -2.46
C ILE A 148 8.93 11.83 -3.44
N SER A 149 9.30 13.05 -3.82
CA SER A 149 8.59 13.86 -4.80
C SER A 149 9.28 13.79 -6.16
N ASN A 150 8.56 14.21 -7.22
CA ASN A 150 9.10 14.37 -8.57
C ASN A 150 9.59 13.06 -9.23
N LEU A 151 8.85 11.96 -9.05
CA LEU A 151 9.12 10.75 -9.82
C LEU A 151 8.95 11.04 -11.31
N LYS A 152 9.96 10.69 -12.11
CA LYS A 152 9.89 10.79 -13.57
C LYS A 152 8.95 9.72 -14.12
N LYS A 153 8.06 10.11 -15.03
CA LYS A 153 7.26 9.14 -15.77
C LYS A 153 8.11 8.55 -16.88
N GLY A 154 8.36 7.26 -16.81
CA GLY A 154 9.00 6.49 -17.88
C GLY A 154 8.00 6.02 -18.95
N GLY A 155 8.49 5.21 -19.87
CA GLY A 155 7.68 4.65 -20.95
C GLY A 155 6.61 3.65 -20.44
N SER A 156 5.66 3.34 -21.32
CA SER A 156 4.75 2.22 -21.09
C SER A 156 5.35 0.95 -21.70
N ILE A 157 5.32 -0.14 -20.94
CA ILE A 157 5.81 -1.45 -21.38
C ILE A 157 4.60 -2.33 -21.72
N ALA A 158 4.47 -2.68 -22.99
CA ALA A 158 3.54 -3.72 -23.41
C ALA A 158 4.25 -5.07 -23.37
N TYR A 159 3.81 -5.98 -22.52
CA TYR A 159 4.34 -7.34 -22.53
C TYR A 159 3.72 -8.10 -23.73
N PRO A 160 4.51 -8.84 -24.49
CA PRO A 160 3.99 -9.61 -25.61
C PRO A 160 2.98 -10.66 -25.13
N SER A 161 1.98 -10.96 -25.96
CA SER A 161 1.19 -12.17 -25.84
C SER A 161 2.12 -13.40 -25.91
N ALA A 162 1.68 -14.53 -25.34
CA ALA A 162 2.49 -15.74 -25.25
C ALA A 162 3.23 -16.03 -26.58
N PRO A 163 4.46 -16.57 -26.53
CA PRO A 163 5.21 -16.89 -27.74
C PRO A 163 4.37 -17.82 -28.61
N PRO A 164 4.42 -17.68 -29.95
CA PRO A 164 3.69 -18.55 -30.86
C PRO A 164 4.06 -20.01 -30.54
N LYS A 165 3.06 -20.87 -30.45
CA LYS A 165 3.28 -22.32 -30.32
C LYS A 165 4.20 -22.73 -31.45
N LYS A 166 5.34 -23.31 -31.13
CA LYS A 166 6.17 -23.97 -32.17
C LYS A 166 5.32 -25.00 -32.86
N PRO A 167 5.37 -25.07 -34.23
CA PRO A 167 4.68 -26.08 -35.01
C PRO A 167 5.11 -27.49 -34.62
#